data_c2f92fb3406d759d7e3abe8daa7667c6
#
_entry.id   c2f92fb3406d759d7e3abe8daa7667c6
#
_cell.length_a   1.000
_cell.length_b   1.000
_cell.length_c   1.000
_cell.angle_alpha   90.00
_cell.angle_beta   90.00
_cell.angle_gamma   90.00
#
_symmetry.space_group_name_H-M   'P 1'
#
loop_
_entity.id
_entity.type
_entity.pdbx_description
1 polymer ?
#
loop_
_entity_poly.entity_id
_entity_poly.type
_entity_poly.pdbx_seq_one_letter_code
_entity_poly.pdbx_strand_id
1 'polypeptide(L)'
;RTTKPDLLIVDINMPLMDGFEFIERIRSNGDNTPALMLSARGDRADITKGLTLGADDYVTKPFGLEELVLRIKAILRRSQFTVETATNLSSGPITLNSDTHQVTFNDEVVDLSPTEFRLLHVLLESKGRVLSKTYLLDEVWGITFESESTVVDTYISYLRKKLHRDGYEGIKTIRGVGFQLQPEKQ
;
A
#
# COMPACT_ATOMS: atom_id res chain seq x y z
N ARG A 1 23.75 2.97 -17.13
CA ARG A 1 22.99 2.02 -16.25
C ARG A 1 21.96 2.84 -15.51
N THR A 2 20.69 2.74 -15.85
CA THR A 2 19.59 3.26 -15.06
C THR A 2 19.43 2.34 -13.86
N THR A 3 19.94 2.74 -12.70
CA THR A 3 19.68 2.03 -11.45
C THR A 3 18.27 2.38 -10.99
N LYS A 4 17.43 1.37 -10.75
CA LYS A 4 16.11 1.56 -10.13
C LYS A 4 16.35 2.06 -8.69
N PRO A 5 15.78 3.19 -8.26
CA PRO A 5 15.94 3.65 -6.89
C PRO A 5 15.15 2.75 -5.91
N ASP A 6 15.62 2.66 -4.67
CA ASP A 6 14.93 1.93 -3.61
C ASP A 6 13.77 2.72 -3.00
N LEU A 7 13.81 4.04 -3.11
CA LEU A 7 12.79 4.97 -2.62
C LEU A 7 12.82 6.26 -3.44
N LEU A 8 11.65 6.81 -3.73
CA LEU A 8 11.45 8.14 -4.29
C LEU A 8 11.06 9.12 -3.18
N ILE A 9 11.69 10.29 -3.15
CA ILE A 9 11.25 11.43 -2.33
C ILE A 9 10.77 12.50 -3.30
N VAL A 10 9.48 12.80 -3.26
CA VAL A 10 8.80 13.62 -4.26
C VAL A 10 8.20 14.86 -3.60
N ASP A 11 8.67 16.05 -3.98
CA ASP A 11 8.03 17.30 -3.58
C ASP A 11 6.75 17.51 -4.39
N ILE A 12 5.65 17.91 -3.74
CA ILE A 12 4.43 18.26 -4.46
C ILE A 12 4.66 19.46 -5.38
N ASN A 13 5.39 20.48 -4.89
CA ASN A 13 5.64 21.71 -5.63
C ASN A 13 6.91 21.63 -6.49
N MET A 14 6.89 20.81 -7.53
CA MET A 14 8.00 20.77 -8.50
C MET A 14 7.67 21.62 -9.75
N PRO A 15 8.67 22.25 -10.39
CA PRO A 15 8.47 22.94 -11.65
C PRO A 15 8.20 21.93 -12.78
N LEU A 16 7.41 22.35 -13.78
CA LEU A 16 7.05 21.61 -15.01
C LEU A 16 6.04 20.47 -14.81
N MET A 17 6.12 19.69 -13.74
CA MET A 17 5.24 18.58 -13.39
C MET A 17 5.08 18.56 -11.87
N ASP A 18 3.86 18.60 -11.35
CA ASP A 18 3.68 18.50 -9.92
C ASP A 18 3.91 17.07 -9.40
N GLY A 19 4.14 16.94 -8.09
CA GLY A 19 4.43 15.65 -7.48
C GLY A 19 3.28 14.66 -7.59
N PHE A 20 2.04 15.11 -7.65
CA PHE A 20 0.86 14.26 -7.82
C PHE A 20 0.82 13.65 -9.22
N GLU A 21 1.01 14.47 -10.25
CA GLU A 21 1.08 14.02 -11.65
C GLU A 21 2.24 13.04 -11.84
N PHE A 22 3.38 13.30 -11.19
CA PHE A 22 4.53 12.39 -11.23
C PHE A 22 4.19 11.02 -10.65
N ILE A 23 3.59 10.95 -9.45
CA ILE A 23 3.20 9.69 -8.80
C ILE A 23 2.17 8.94 -9.67
N GLU A 24 1.14 9.62 -10.14
CA GLU A 24 0.12 9.01 -11.00
C GLU A 24 0.74 8.38 -12.25
N ARG A 25 1.68 9.09 -12.87
CA ARG A 25 2.35 8.64 -14.09
C ARG A 25 3.23 7.41 -13.87
N ILE A 26 4.03 7.37 -12.80
CA ILE A 26 4.87 6.18 -12.52
C ILE A 26 4.01 4.98 -12.17
N ARG A 27 2.94 5.16 -11.39
CA ARG A 27 2.00 4.07 -11.05
C ARG A 27 1.23 3.57 -12.28
N SER A 28 0.81 4.44 -13.17
CA SER A 28 0.17 4.07 -14.44
C SER A 28 1.09 3.24 -15.35
N ASN A 29 2.41 3.47 -15.26
CA ASN A 29 3.42 2.68 -15.98
C ASN A 29 3.80 1.38 -15.26
N GLY A 30 3.14 1.04 -14.14
CA GLY A 30 3.42 -0.18 -13.38
C GLY A 30 4.67 -0.08 -12.48
N ASP A 31 5.25 1.11 -12.30
CA ASP A 31 6.37 1.28 -11.38
C ASP A 31 5.87 1.34 -9.93
N ASN A 32 6.24 0.33 -9.14
CA ASN A 32 5.89 0.18 -7.72
C ASN A 32 7.00 0.66 -6.77
N THR A 33 7.99 1.41 -7.26
CA THR A 33 9.04 1.97 -6.40
C THR A 33 8.40 2.76 -5.25
N PRO A 34 8.80 2.51 -3.99
CA PRO A 34 8.26 3.23 -2.84
C PRO A 34 8.39 4.74 -2.99
N ALA A 35 7.38 5.49 -2.59
CA ALA A 35 7.35 6.95 -2.76
C ALA A 35 6.89 7.66 -1.49
N LEU A 36 7.74 8.57 -0.98
CA LEU A 36 7.45 9.50 0.10
C LEU A 36 7.20 10.89 -0.46
N MET A 37 6.03 11.45 -0.23
CA MET A 37 5.71 12.81 -0.69
C MET A 37 6.05 13.88 0.34
N LEU A 38 6.60 15.01 -0.14
CA LEU A 38 6.84 16.20 0.67
C LEU A 38 5.78 17.25 0.32
N SER A 39 5.00 17.69 1.33
CA SER A 39 3.94 18.71 1.18
C SER A 39 4.34 20.00 1.89
N ALA A 40 4.11 21.17 1.27
CA ALA A 40 4.30 22.47 1.91
C ALA A 40 3.20 22.85 2.90
N ARG A 41 2.06 22.14 2.88
CA ARG A 41 0.91 22.35 3.77
C ARG A 41 0.42 21.03 4.28
N GLY A 42 0.15 20.95 5.59
CA GLY A 42 -0.58 19.84 6.23
C GLY A 42 -2.07 19.83 5.85
N ASP A 43 -2.40 20.19 4.60
CA ASP A 43 -3.76 20.08 4.13
C ASP A 43 -4.10 18.61 3.94
N ARG A 44 -5.09 18.15 4.70
CA ARG A 44 -5.56 16.77 4.64
C ARG A 44 -5.95 16.34 3.23
N ALA A 45 -6.47 17.28 2.43
CA ALA A 45 -6.84 17.00 1.05
C ALA A 45 -5.62 16.61 0.19
N ASP A 46 -4.49 17.28 0.37
CA ASP A 46 -3.24 16.97 -0.34
C ASP A 46 -2.67 15.62 0.09
N ILE A 47 -2.73 15.32 1.39
CA ILE A 47 -2.29 14.04 1.95
C ILE A 47 -3.13 12.90 1.36
N THR A 48 -4.45 13.01 1.45
CA THR A 48 -5.38 12.03 0.89
C THR A 48 -5.17 11.84 -0.60
N LYS A 49 -4.99 12.94 -1.34
CA LYS A 49 -4.73 12.89 -2.78
C LYS A 49 -3.44 12.15 -3.10
N GLY A 50 -2.33 12.47 -2.41
CA GLY A 50 -1.04 11.80 -2.62
C GLY A 50 -1.09 10.30 -2.36
N LEU A 51 -1.67 9.90 -1.22
CA LEU A 51 -1.84 8.50 -0.88
C LEU A 51 -2.78 7.79 -1.86
N THR A 52 -3.88 8.44 -2.28
CA THR A 52 -4.82 7.89 -3.27
C THR A 52 -4.16 7.68 -4.64
N LEU A 53 -3.22 8.53 -5.03
CA LEU A 53 -2.45 8.38 -6.26
C LEU A 53 -1.34 7.31 -6.17
N GLY A 54 -1.11 6.73 -4.99
CA GLY A 54 -0.19 5.63 -4.78
C GLY A 54 1.12 6.00 -4.09
N ALA A 55 1.20 7.13 -3.39
CA ALA A 55 2.29 7.40 -2.47
C ALA A 55 2.21 6.50 -1.24
N ASP A 56 3.35 6.04 -0.72
CA ASP A 56 3.41 5.12 0.41
C ASP A 56 3.38 5.84 1.77
N ASP A 57 3.82 7.10 1.82
CA ASP A 57 3.74 7.98 3.00
C ASP A 57 3.92 9.44 2.57
N TYR A 58 3.76 10.38 3.51
CA TYR A 58 3.94 11.80 3.29
C TYR A 58 4.62 12.47 4.49
N VAL A 59 5.25 13.63 4.25
CA VAL A 59 5.81 14.52 5.28
C VAL A 59 5.43 15.96 4.97
N THR A 60 4.97 16.69 5.99
CA THR A 60 4.62 18.12 5.86
C THR A 60 5.80 19.00 6.19
N LYS A 61 6.05 20.01 5.34
CA LYS A 61 7.05 21.04 5.58
C LYS A 61 6.49 22.13 6.53
N PRO A 62 7.32 22.65 7.49
CA PRO A 62 8.69 22.25 7.80
C PRO A 62 8.74 20.93 8.58
N PHE A 63 9.67 20.05 8.25
CA PHE A 63 9.89 18.78 8.95
C PHE A 63 11.27 18.71 9.59
N GLY A 64 11.41 17.95 10.67
CA GLY A 64 12.68 17.61 11.26
C GLY A 64 13.41 16.52 10.44
N LEU A 65 14.73 16.60 10.35
CA LEU A 65 15.51 15.57 9.66
C LEU A 65 15.29 14.18 10.30
N GLU A 66 15.12 14.11 11.61
CA GLU A 66 14.85 12.87 12.33
C GLU A 66 13.51 12.24 11.89
N GLU A 67 12.45 13.05 11.75
CA GLU A 67 11.15 12.59 11.27
C GLU A 67 11.25 12.03 9.86
N LEU A 68 11.91 12.77 8.95
CA LEU A 68 12.11 12.32 7.57
C LEU A 68 12.85 10.97 7.53
N VAL A 69 13.95 10.84 8.27
CA VAL A 69 14.73 9.60 8.34
C VAL A 69 13.93 8.44 8.93
N LEU A 70 13.12 8.69 9.96
CA LEU A 70 12.27 7.65 10.56
C LEU A 70 11.21 7.15 9.56
N ARG A 71 10.59 8.04 8.79
CA ARG A 71 9.61 7.66 7.76
C ARG A 71 10.26 6.90 6.61
N ILE A 72 11.42 7.36 6.12
CA ILE A 72 12.21 6.63 5.11
C ILE A 72 12.52 5.21 5.61
N LYS A 73 13.05 5.08 6.83
CA LYS A 73 13.33 3.76 7.42
C LYS A 73 12.07 2.91 7.57
N ALA A 74 10.94 3.51 7.92
CA ALA A 74 9.67 2.81 8.03
C ALA A 74 9.20 2.27 6.67
N ILE A 75 9.30 3.07 5.60
CA ILE A 75 8.96 2.64 4.24
C ILE A 75 9.89 1.51 3.78
N LEU A 76 11.22 1.70 3.90
CA LEU A 76 12.21 0.71 3.50
C LEU A 76 12.12 -0.57 4.33
N ARG A 77 11.82 -0.47 5.64
CA ARG A 77 11.57 -1.64 6.48
C ARG A 77 10.29 -2.38 6.06
N ARG A 78 9.25 -1.67 5.61
CA ARG A 78 8.03 -2.27 5.05
C ARG A 78 8.35 -3.10 3.79
N SER A 79 9.41 -2.75 3.06
CA SER A 79 9.92 -3.54 1.93
C SER A 79 10.84 -4.71 2.35
N GLN A 80 11.20 -4.82 3.65
CA GLN A 80 12.08 -5.84 4.22
C GLN A 80 11.42 -6.55 5.42
N PHE A 81 10.09 -6.67 5.42
CA PHE A 81 9.34 -7.17 6.57
C PHE A 81 9.75 -8.62 6.91
N THR A 82 10.48 -8.81 8.01
CA THR A 82 10.61 -10.10 8.69
C THR A 82 9.52 -10.17 9.76
N VAL A 83 8.46 -10.91 9.50
CA VAL A 83 7.41 -11.21 10.48
C VAL A 83 7.83 -12.48 11.21
N GLU A 84 7.95 -12.43 12.53
CA GLU A 84 8.33 -13.58 13.37
C GLU A 84 7.28 -14.69 13.42
N THR A 85 6.13 -14.54 12.75
CA THR A 85 5.01 -15.51 12.79
C THR A 85 4.47 -15.78 11.40
N ALA A 86 4.52 -17.03 10.98
CA ALA A 86 4.03 -17.60 9.73
C ALA A 86 4.69 -17.05 8.45
N THR A 87 5.76 -17.68 8.03
CA THR A 87 6.55 -17.37 6.83
C THR A 87 5.71 -17.33 5.54
N ASN A 88 4.63 -18.10 5.48
CA ASN A 88 3.73 -18.19 4.33
C ASN A 88 2.27 -18.05 4.73
N LEU A 89 1.60 -17.04 4.18
CA LEU A 89 0.17 -16.84 4.27
C LEU A 89 -0.47 -17.18 2.92
N SER A 90 -1.60 -17.89 2.92
CA SER A 90 -2.27 -18.25 1.68
C SER A 90 -3.79 -18.14 1.76
N SER A 91 -4.42 -17.85 0.63
CA SER A 91 -5.87 -17.90 0.46
C SER A 91 -6.21 -18.09 -1.02
N GLY A 92 -6.76 -19.27 -1.36
CA GLY A 92 -7.00 -19.66 -2.73
C GLY A 92 -5.69 -19.66 -3.56
N PRO A 93 -5.69 -19.02 -4.72
CA PRO A 93 -4.50 -18.98 -5.58
C PRO A 93 -3.40 -18.04 -5.07
N ILE A 94 -3.64 -17.28 -4.00
CA ILE A 94 -2.70 -16.29 -3.47
C ILE A 94 -1.81 -16.93 -2.43
N THR A 95 -0.49 -16.77 -2.57
CA THR A 95 0.49 -17.06 -1.53
C THR A 95 1.36 -15.82 -1.31
N LEU A 96 1.53 -15.45 -0.05
CA LEU A 96 2.42 -14.36 0.39
C LEU A 96 3.48 -14.95 1.29
N ASN A 97 4.74 -14.76 0.91
CA ASN A 97 5.89 -15.11 1.73
C ASN A 97 6.47 -13.84 2.36
N SER A 98 6.44 -13.75 3.68
CA SER A 98 6.91 -12.58 4.42
C SER A 98 8.43 -12.45 4.44
N ASP A 99 9.18 -13.55 4.42
CA ASP A 99 10.65 -13.55 4.48
C ASP A 99 11.27 -13.11 3.16
N THR A 100 10.73 -13.61 2.04
CA THR A 100 11.19 -13.22 0.70
C THR A 100 10.49 -11.99 0.16
N HIS A 101 9.48 -11.47 0.88
CA HIS A 101 8.64 -10.35 0.47
C HIS A 101 8.00 -10.56 -0.91
N GLN A 102 7.61 -11.79 -1.20
CA GLN A 102 7.09 -12.21 -2.50
C GLN A 102 5.62 -12.59 -2.39
N VAL A 103 4.86 -12.21 -3.40
CA VAL A 103 3.47 -12.64 -3.59
C VAL A 103 3.37 -13.41 -4.88
N THR A 104 2.64 -14.52 -4.86
CA THR A 104 2.32 -15.28 -6.07
C THR A 104 0.79 -15.44 -6.19
N PHE A 105 0.34 -15.60 -7.43
CA PHE A 105 -1.02 -15.99 -7.79
C PHE A 105 -0.93 -17.17 -8.75
N ASN A 106 -1.41 -18.35 -8.35
CA ASN A 106 -1.19 -19.61 -9.08
C ASN A 106 0.30 -19.83 -9.43
N ASP A 107 1.19 -19.61 -8.46
CA ASP A 107 2.65 -19.70 -8.57
C ASP A 107 3.32 -18.64 -9.48
N GLU A 108 2.56 -17.77 -10.12
CA GLU A 108 3.09 -16.63 -10.85
C GLU A 108 3.35 -15.45 -9.93
N VAL A 109 4.55 -14.87 -9.99
CA VAL A 109 4.93 -13.71 -9.19
C VAL A 109 4.06 -12.49 -9.52
N VAL A 110 3.52 -11.86 -8.50
CA VAL A 110 2.75 -10.61 -8.59
C VAL A 110 3.56 -9.48 -7.98
N ASP A 111 3.87 -8.46 -8.77
CA ASP A 111 4.60 -7.28 -8.29
C ASP A 111 3.64 -6.34 -7.56
N LEU A 112 3.86 -6.20 -6.24
CA LEU A 112 3.13 -5.30 -5.37
C LEU A 112 4.04 -4.20 -4.84
N SER A 113 3.49 -2.98 -4.66
CA SER A 113 4.18 -1.96 -3.88
C SER A 113 4.26 -2.37 -2.40
N PRO A 114 5.16 -1.79 -1.59
CA PRO A 114 5.26 -2.10 -0.16
C PRO A 114 3.94 -1.91 0.59
N THR A 115 3.17 -0.91 0.24
CA THR A 115 1.87 -0.64 0.86
C THR A 115 0.80 -1.65 0.43
N GLU A 116 0.77 -2.03 -0.85
CA GLU A 116 -0.10 -3.11 -1.35
C GLU A 116 0.23 -4.46 -0.67
N PHE A 117 1.52 -4.76 -0.54
CA PHE A 117 1.99 -5.96 0.16
C PHE A 117 1.50 -5.99 1.61
N ARG A 118 1.68 -4.89 2.35
CA ARG A 118 1.24 -4.78 3.74
C ARG A 118 -0.28 -4.90 3.88
N LEU A 119 -1.04 -4.26 3.00
CA LEU A 119 -2.50 -4.37 2.99
C LEU A 119 -2.94 -5.82 2.74
N LEU A 120 -2.32 -6.50 1.76
CA LEU A 120 -2.60 -7.91 1.48
C LEU A 120 -2.22 -8.80 2.67
N HIS A 121 -1.09 -8.54 3.32
CA HIS A 121 -0.65 -9.26 4.51
C HIS A 121 -1.69 -9.20 5.64
N VAL A 122 -2.15 -7.99 5.99
CA VAL A 122 -3.19 -7.78 7.02
C VAL A 122 -4.50 -8.51 6.67
N LEU A 123 -4.88 -8.49 5.39
CA LEU A 123 -6.07 -9.21 4.91
C LEU A 123 -5.90 -10.73 5.02
N LEU A 124 -4.72 -11.27 4.71
CA LEU A 124 -4.41 -12.69 4.80
C LEU A 124 -4.34 -13.19 6.24
N GLU A 125 -3.72 -12.44 7.14
CA GLU A 125 -3.69 -12.77 8.58
C GLU A 125 -5.10 -12.83 9.18
N SER A 126 -5.98 -11.98 8.68
CA SER A 126 -7.36 -11.87 9.15
C SER A 126 -8.37 -12.55 8.20
N LYS A 127 -7.93 -13.50 7.38
CA LYS A 127 -8.82 -14.12 6.38
C LYS A 127 -10.10 -14.67 7.02
N GLY A 128 -11.22 -14.45 6.36
CA GLY A 128 -12.55 -14.82 6.86
C GLY A 128 -13.17 -13.78 7.82
N ARG A 129 -12.40 -12.80 8.30
CA ARG A 129 -12.90 -11.71 9.15
C ARG A 129 -13.15 -10.45 8.33
N VAL A 130 -14.15 -9.68 8.72
CA VAL A 130 -14.40 -8.36 8.14
C VAL A 130 -13.57 -7.33 8.89
N LEU A 131 -12.73 -6.60 8.15
CA LEU A 131 -11.90 -5.52 8.69
C LEU A 131 -12.50 -4.17 8.31
N SER A 132 -12.66 -3.28 9.29
CA SER A 132 -13.15 -1.93 9.04
C SER A 132 -12.11 -1.11 8.28
N LYS A 133 -12.56 -0.06 7.56
CA LYS A 133 -11.64 0.85 6.86
C LYS A 133 -10.71 1.57 7.84
N THR A 134 -11.23 1.98 9.00
CA THR A 134 -10.44 2.64 10.04
C THR A 134 -9.33 1.72 10.58
N TYR A 135 -9.66 0.45 10.83
CA TYR A 135 -8.65 -0.54 11.24
C TYR A 135 -7.56 -0.74 10.19
N LEU A 136 -7.96 -0.90 8.92
CA LEU A 136 -6.99 -1.06 7.82
C LEU A 136 -6.13 0.19 7.63
N LEU A 137 -6.72 1.38 7.79
CA LEU A 137 -6.00 2.65 7.68
C LEU A 137 -4.93 2.79 8.78
N ASP A 138 -5.26 2.43 10.01
CA ASP A 138 -4.33 2.44 11.13
C ASP A 138 -3.22 1.39 10.95
N GLU A 139 -3.56 0.13 10.67
CA GLU A 139 -2.60 -0.96 10.53
C GLU A 139 -1.62 -0.75 9.37
N VAL A 140 -2.09 -0.22 8.25
CA VAL A 140 -1.27 -0.11 7.03
C VAL A 140 -0.52 1.23 6.96
N TRP A 141 -1.15 2.33 7.37
CA TRP A 141 -0.57 3.68 7.25
C TRP A 141 -0.25 4.34 8.59
N GLY A 142 -0.76 3.82 9.72
CA GLY A 142 -0.62 4.45 11.02
C GLY A 142 -1.46 5.75 11.15
N ILE A 143 -2.58 5.82 10.42
CA ILE A 143 -3.47 6.98 10.36
C ILE A 143 -4.79 6.63 11.04
N THR A 144 -5.17 7.43 12.02
CA THR A 144 -6.40 7.20 12.83
C THR A 144 -7.59 8.06 12.42
N PHE A 145 -7.47 8.89 11.38
CA PHE A 145 -8.52 9.83 10.96
C PHE A 145 -9.52 9.18 10.00
N GLU A 146 -10.79 9.14 10.35
CA GLU A 146 -11.86 8.56 9.51
C GLU A 146 -12.01 9.24 8.14
N SER A 147 -11.66 10.52 8.01
CA SER A 147 -11.73 11.27 6.75
C SER A 147 -10.86 10.71 5.62
N GLU A 148 -9.84 9.91 5.97
CA GLU A 148 -8.88 9.35 5.02
C GLU A 148 -9.25 7.93 4.53
N SER A 149 -10.43 7.43 4.90
CA SER A 149 -10.89 6.06 4.60
C SER A 149 -10.96 5.73 3.09
N THR A 150 -11.01 6.74 2.22
CA THR A 150 -10.98 6.59 0.75
C THR A 150 -9.67 6.02 0.24
N VAL A 151 -8.55 6.22 0.95
CA VAL A 151 -7.25 5.64 0.63
C VAL A 151 -7.34 4.12 0.61
N VAL A 152 -8.03 3.53 1.61
CA VAL A 152 -8.21 2.08 1.69
C VAL A 152 -8.96 1.56 0.47
N ASP A 153 -10.04 2.23 0.04
CA ASP A 153 -10.82 1.83 -1.15
C ASP A 153 -9.94 1.79 -2.40
N THR A 154 -9.05 2.78 -2.54
CA THR A 154 -8.13 2.86 -3.68
C THR A 154 -7.15 1.70 -3.69
N TYR A 155 -6.49 1.42 -2.57
CA TYR A 155 -5.53 0.32 -2.50
C TYR A 155 -6.19 -1.06 -2.60
N ILE A 156 -7.40 -1.23 -2.09
CA ILE A 156 -8.22 -2.43 -2.36
C ILE A 156 -8.49 -2.56 -3.87
N SER A 157 -8.76 -1.45 -4.56
CA SER A 157 -8.94 -1.46 -6.03
C SER A 157 -7.66 -1.89 -6.75
N TYR A 158 -6.48 -1.41 -6.31
CA TYR A 158 -5.20 -1.82 -6.88
C TYR A 158 -4.93 -3.32 -6.65
N LEU A 159 -5.15 -3.82 -5.44
CA LEU A 159 -5.01 -5.25 -5.16
C LEU A 159 -5.97 -6.09 -6.02
N ARG A 160 -7.23 -5.68 -6.15
CA ARG A 160 -8.20 -6.36 -7.01
C ARG A 160 -7.74 -6.40 -8.46
N LYS A 161 -7.24 -5.29 -8.99
CA LYS A 161 -6.72 -5.21 -10.37
C LYS A 161 -5.60 -6.22 -10.61
N LYS A 162 -4.77 -6.52 -9.60
CA LYS A 162 -3.63 -7.44 -9.70
C LYS A 162 -3.99 -8.89 -9.37
N LEU A 163 -4.97 -9.11 -8.49
CA LEU A 163 -5.27 -10.42 -7.89
C LEU A 163 -6.65 -10.99 -8.27
N HIS A 164 -7.62 -10.15 -8.72
CA HIS A 164 -8.91 -10.66 -9.24
C HIS A 164 -8.75 -11.04 -10.70
N ARG A 165 -8.27 -12.25 -10.95
CA ARG A 165 -8.08 -12.84 -12.28
C ARG A 165 -8.43 -14.31 -12.25
N ASP A 166 -8.59 -14.94 -13.39
CA ASP A 166 -8.93 -16.37 -13.55
C ASP A 166 -10.17 -16.80 -12.77
N GLY A 167 -11.16 -15.88 -12.63
CA GLY A 167 -12.40 -16.14 -11.89
C GLY A 167 -12.27 -15.99 -10.35
N TYR A 168 -11.08 -15.68 -9.83
CA TYR A 168 -10.90 -15.44 -8.41
C TYR A 168 -11.33 -14.03 -8.01
N GLU A 169 -12.18 -13.93 -7.03
CA GLU A 169 -12.68 -12.68 -6.45
C GLU A 169 -12.69 -12.70 -4.92
N GLY A 170 -11.59 -13.10 -4.31
CA GLY A 170 -11.52 -13.33 -2.85
C GLY A 170 -11.64 -12.10 -1.99
N ILE A 171 -11.24 -10.91 -2.47
CA ILE A 171 -11.37 -9.67 -1.70
C ILE A 171 -12.78 -9.11 -1.89
N LYS A 172 -13.62 -9.18 -0.86
CA LYS A 172 -15.04 -8.71 -0.90
C LYS A 172 -15.21 -7.42 -0.13
N THR A 173 -16.13 -6.57 -0.63
CA THR A 173 -16.62 -5.40 0.10
C THR A 173 -17.87 -5.78 0.89
N ILE A 174 -17.85 -5.54 2.18
CA ILE A 174 -19.02 -5.65 3.06
C ILE A 174 -19.54 -4.24 3.25
N ARG A 175 -20.66 -3.93 2.56
CA ARG A 175 -21.22 -2.57 2.52
C ARG A 175 -21.47 -2.03 3.93
N GLY A 176 -21.03 -0.80 4.19
CA GLY A 176 -21.20 -0.13 5.48
C GLY A 176 -20.27 -0.65 6.59
N VAL A 177 -19.43 -1.68 6.35
CA VAL A 177 -18.55 -2.27 7.36
C VAL A 177 -17.07 -2.19 6.96
N GLY A 178 -16.71 -2.71 5.77
CA GLY A 178 -15.30 -2.74 5.37
C GLY A 178 -15.00 -3.80 4.32
N PHE A 179 -13.87 -4.48 4.48
CA PHE A 179 -13.38 -5.48 3.53
C PHE A 179 -13.10 -6.82 4.20
N GLN A 180 -13.20 -7.87 3.42
CA GLN A 180 -12.95 -9.24 3.85
C GLN A 180 -12.19 -9.99 2.75
N LEU A 181 -11.13 -10.69 3.12
CA LEU A 181 -10.57 -11.73 2.28
C LEU A 181 -11.29 -13.05 2.60
N GLN A 182 -11.98 -13.60 1.61
CA GLN A 182 -12.72 -14.84 1.80
C GLN A 182 -11.77 -16.01 1.99
N PRO A 183 -12.05 -16.94 2.93
CA PRO A 183 -11.36 -18.21 2.99
C PRO A 183 -11.69 -19.02 1.72
N GLU A 184 -10.84 -19.96 1.38
CA GLU A 184 -11.17 -20.96 0.34
C GLU A 184 -12.51 -21.60 0.64
N LYS A 185 -13.35 -21.73 -0.39
CA LYS A 185 -14.51 -22.62 -0.30
C LYS A 185 -13.96 -24.06 -0.32
N GLN A 186 -14.13 -24.74 0.80
CA GLN A 186 -13.94 -26.20 0.84
C GLN A 186 -14.87 -26.89 -0.13
#